data_f1d7811c558e28536db30d3d357a2d79
#
_entry.id   f1d7811c558e28536db30d3d357a2d79
#
_cell.length_a   1.000
_cell.length_b   1.000
_cell.length_c   1.000
_cell.angle_alpha   90.00
_cell.angle_beta   90.00
_cell.angle_gamma   90.00
#
_symmetry.space_group_name_H-M   'P 1'
#
loop_
_entity.id
_entity.type
_entity.pdbx_description
1 polymer ?
#
loop_
_entity_poly.entity_id
_entity_poly.type
_entity_poly.pdbx_seq_one_letter_code
_entity_poly.pdbx_strand_id
1 'polypeptide(L)'
;LMTIHAAKGLEFPHVTVVGLEDGILPMGGPDELAEERRLAYVAITRAEKTLALTRARRRFVFGDVRTSPPSPFLEAVEGTLSYTPGELAWQKKTGGIQPASRYEVGMWVRHDKFGRGQVFSVTGDGADTVVGVLFQDGTRRTLHTRYAKLTVDDAA
;
A
#
# COMPACT_ATOMS: atom_id res chain seq x y z
N LEU A 1 21.70 4.28 10.69
CA LEU A 1 20.70 4.55 9.65
C LEU A 1 21.41 4.90 8.36
N MET A 2 21.04 4.27 7.24
CA MET A 2 21.65 4.50 5.93
C MET A 2 20.69 4.12 4.80
N THR A 3 20.98 4.50 3.57
CA THR A 3 20.23 4.05 2.40
C THR A 3 20.65 2.63 2.00
N ILE A 4 19.81 1.92 1.24
CA ILE A 4 20.13 0.59 0.71
C ILE A 4 21.40 0.66 -0.17
N HIS A 5 21.55 1.71 -0.97
CA HIS A 5 22.74 1.90 -1.81
C HIS A 5 24.03 2.03 -0.98
N ALA A 6 23.97 2.75 0.13
CA ALA A 6 25.13 2.91 1.02
C ALA A 6 25.47 1.59 1.77
N ALA A 7 24.52 0.67 1.90
CA ALA A 7 24.72 -0.61 2.56
C ALA A 7 25.35 -1.67 1.64
N LYS A 8 25.54 -1.37 0.36
CA LYS A 8 26.15 -2.33 -0.58
C LYS A 8 27.56 -2.71 -0.16
N GLY A 9 27.82 -4.01 -0.03
CA GLY A 9 29.13 -4.54 0.38
C GLY A 9 29.36 -4.56 1.90
N LEU A 10 28.43 -4.03 2.70
CA LEU A 10 28.48 -4.10 4.16
C LEU A 10 27.59 -5.23 4.67
N GLU A 11 27.87 -5.72 5.87
CA GLU A 11 27.04 -6.71 6.56
C GLU A 11 26.86 -6.29 8.01
N PHE A 12 25.71 -6.64 8.59
CA PHE A 12 25.35 -6.23 9.93
C PHE A 12 24.66 -7.39 10.67
N PRO A 13 24.95 -7.60 11.97
CA PRO A 13 24.28 -8.63 12.78
C PRO A 13 22.76 -8.49 12.80
N HIS A 14 22.26 -7.26 12.77
CA HIS A 14 20.83 -6.96 12.84
C HIS A 14 20.49 -5.89 11.82
N VAL A 15 19.53 -6.17 10.93
CA VAL A 15 19.05 -5.25 9.92
C VAL A 15 17.57 -5.03 10.07
N THR A 16 17.14 -3.78 9.99
CA THR A 16 15.73 -3.41 9.87
C THR A 16 15.54 -2.66 8.56
N VAL A 17 14.79 -3.25 7.64
CA VAL A 17 14.36 -2.60 6.41
C VAL A 17 13.04 -1.92 6.65
N VAL A 18 12.98 -0.62 6.37
CA VAL A 18 11.77 0.19 6.58
C VAL A 18 11.14 0.59 5.25
N GLY A 19 9.83 0.82 5.26
CA GLY A 19 9.14 1.35 4.09
C GLY A 19 8.82 0.30 3.01
N LEU A 20 8.55 -0.95 3.41
CA LEU A 20 8.11 -2.00 2.47
C LEU A 20 6.63 -1.79 2.08
N GLU A 21 6.41 -0.73 1.34
CA GLU A 21 5.12 -0.25 0.87
C GLU A 21 5.21 0.09 -0.63
N ASP A 22 4.17 -0.21 -1.37
CA ASP A 22 4.07 0.22 -2.77
C ASP A 22 4.13 1.75 -2.87
N GLY A 23 5.00 2.26 -3.76
CA GLY A 23 5.34 3.67 -3.88
C GLY A 23 6.46 4.16 -2.96
N ILE A 24 7.10 3.26 -2.16
CA ILE A 24 8.30 3.56 -1.37
C ILE A 24 9.40 2.53 -1.64
N LEU A 25 9.11 1.26 -1.51
CA LEU A 25 9.98 0.16 -1.94
C LEU A 25 9.07 -0.97 -2.46
N PRO A 26 8.79 -1.02 -3.76
CA PRO A 26 9.33 -0.20 -4.85
C PRO A 26 8.81 1.25 -4.88
N MET A 27 9.67 2.19 -5.30
CA MET A 27 9.28 3.58 -5.55
C MET A 27 8.95 3.80 -7.03
N GLY A 28 9.60 3.07 -7.92
CA GLY A 28 9.49 3.19 -9.37
C GLY A 28 8.26 2.52 -9.96
N GLY A 29 8.01 2.83 -11.22
CA GLY A 29 6.96 2.19 -12.02
C GLY A 29 7.32 0.75 -12.45
N PRO A 30 6.45 0.12 -13.26
CA PRO A 30 6.66 -1.27 -13.73
C PRO A 30 8.01 -1.51 -14.41
N ASP A 31 8.51 -0.52 -15.14
CA ASP A 31 9.78 -0.59 -15.88
C ASP A 31 11.00 -0.64 -14.94
N GLU A 32 10.88 -0.07 -13.74
CA GLU A 32 11.95 -0.02 -12.73
C GLU A 32 11.85 -1.16 -11.69
N LEU A 33 10.78 -1.93 -11.72
CA LEU A 33 10.48 -2.96 -10.72
C LEU A 33 11.59 -4.01 -10.59
N ALA A 34 12.28 -4.34 -11.67
CA ALA A 34 13.38 -5.31 -11.66
C ALA A 34 14.59 -4.78 -10.88
N GLU A 35 14.92 -3.49 -11.02
CA GLU A 35 16.02 -2.86 -10.29
C GLU A 35 15.64 -2.64 -8.82
N GLU A 36 14.43 -2.20 -8.53
CA GLU A 36 13.90 -2.07 -7.17
C GLU A 36 13.90 -3.41 -6.43
N ARG A 37 13.62 -4.52 -7.13
CA ARG A 37 13.72 -5.87 -6.57
C ARG A 37 15.17 -6.22 -6.21
N ARG A 38 16.14 -5.83 -7.04
CA ARG A 38 17.56 -6.03 -6.73
C ARG A 38 17.98 -5.23 -5.50
N LEU A 39 17.50 -4.00 -5.37
CA LEU A 39 17.73 -3.18 -4.19
C LEU A 39 17.14 -3.81 -2.94
N ALA A 40 15.91 -4.30 -2.99
CA ALA A 40 15.28 -5.02 -1.89
C ALA A 40 16.09 -6.27 -1.50
N TYR A 41 16.56 -7.04 -2.49
CA TYR A 41 17.43 -8.19 -2.26
C TYR A 41 18.74 -7.78 -1.56
N VAL A 42 19.39 -6.72 -2.03
CA VAL A 42 20.60 -6.19 -1.39
C VAL A 42 20.32 -5.85 0.07
N ALA A 43 19.22 -5.14 0.37
CA ALA A 43 18.87 -4.77 1.73
C ALA A 43 18.68 -5.99 2.66
N ILE A 44 17.96 -7.01 2.18
CA ILE A 44 17.67 -8.24 2.91
C ILE A 44 18.95 -9.02 3.20
N THR A 45 19.82 -9.14 2.20
CA THR A 45 21.08 -9.91 2.31
C THR A 45 22.16 -9.23 3.15
N ARG A 46 21.89 -8.02 3.68
CA ARG A 46 22.84 -7.37 4.61
C ARG A 46 22.74 -7.90 6.04
N ALA A 47 21.72 -8.68 6.33
CA ALA A 47 21.51 -9.23 7.67
C ALA A 47 22.27 -10.54 7.88
N GLU A 48 23.16 -10.57 8.89
CA GLU A 48 23.88 -11.79 9.30
C GLU A 48 23.07 -12.68 10.25
N LYS A 49 22.32 -12.07 11.19
CA LYS A 49 21.63 -12.80 12.27
C LYS A 49 20.12 -12.61 12.25
N THR A 50 19.68 -11.36 12.21
CA THR A 50 18.25 -11.05 12.24
C THR A 50 17.88 -9.98 11.21
N LEU A 51 16.74 -10.20 10.59
CA LEU A 51 16.15 -9.28 9.66
C LEU A 51 14.75 -8.91 10.14
N ALA A 52 14.49 -7.62 10.27
CA ALA A 52 13.15 -7.09 10.50
C ALA A 52 12.69 -6.32 9.27
N LEU A 53 11.49 -6.65 8.78
CA LEU A 53 10.85 -5.98 7.65
C LEU A 53 9.68 -5.18 8.19
N THR A 54 9.63 -3.88 7.90
CA THR A 54 8.58 -3.01 8.44
C THR A 54 7.89 -2.20 7.36
N ARG A 55 6.60 -1.96 7.58
CA ARG A 55 5.77 -1.11 6.73
C ARG A 55 4.85 -0.26 7.58
N ALA A 56 4.46 0.90 7.08
CA ALA A 56 3.40 1.70 7.66
C ALA A 56 2.12 1.53 6.84
N ARG A 57 0.98 1.40 7.50
CA ARG A 57 -0.32 1.36 6.83
C ARG A 57 -0.75 2.71 6.32
N ARG A 58 -0.43 3.73 7.09
CA ARG A 58 -0.66 5.14 6.75
C ARG A 58 0.61 5.90 7.02
N ARG A 59 1.00 6.72 6.10
CA ARG A 59 2.20 7.55 6.17
C ARG A 59 1.85 8.98 5.78
N PHE A 60 2.33 9.92 6.56
CA PHE A 60 2.26 11.33 6.18
C PHE A 60 3.44 11.65 5.25
N VAL A 61 3.14 11.97 4.00
CA VAL A 61 4.14 12.24 2.96
C VAL A 61 3.74 13.48 2.19
N PHE A 62 4.63 14.48 2.12
CA PHE A 62 4.42 15.73 1.40
C PHE A 62 3.12 16.48 1.75
N GLY A 63 2.75 16.49 3.03
CA GLY A 63 1.56 17.22 3.49
C GLY A 63 0.25 16.44 3.38
N ASP A 64 0.30 15.18 2.94
CA ASP A 64 -0.89 14.33 2.79
C ASP A 64 -0.72 12.97 3.49
N VAL A 65 -1.83 12.38 3.92
CA VAL A 65 -1.86 11.03 4.50
C VAL A 65 -2.09 10.03 3.38
N ARG A 66 -1.09 9.21 3.12
CA ARG A 66 -1.17 8.15 2.13
C ARG A 66 -1.34 6.79 2.80
N THR A 67 -2.20 5.97 2.23
CA THR A 67 -2.33 4.55 2.53
C THR A 67 -1.78 3.78 1.33
N SER A 68 -0.70 3.04 1.54
CA SER A 68 -0.08 2.23 0.49
C SER A 68 -0.30 0.75 0.76
N PRO A 69 -0.51 -0.07 -0.28
CA PRO A 69 -0.47 -1.51 -0.16
C PRO A 69 0.90 -2.00 0.35
N PRO A 70 0.98 -3.22 0.88
CA PRO A 70 2.28 -3.85 1.14
C PRO A 70 3.12 -3.88 -0.13
N SER A 71 4.43 -3.81 0.03
CA SER A 71 5.36 -4.04 -1.07
C SER A 71 5.15 -5.43 -1.69
N PRO A 72 5.12 -5.58 -3.01
CA PRO A 72 5.03 -6.87 -3.67
C PRO A 72 6.24 -7.78 -3.37
N PHE A 73 7.34 -7.20 -2.87
CA PHE A 73 8.52 -7.97 -2.47
C PHE A 73 8.31 -8.77 -1.18
N LEU A 74 7.30 -8.43 -0.38
CA LEU A 74 6.91 -9.22 0.80
C LEU A 74 6.29 -10.56 0.42
N GLU A 75 5.57 -10.65 -0.69
CA GLU A 75 4.96 -11.89 -1.16
C GLU A 75 6.00 -12.99 -1.39
N ALA A 76 7.17 -12.62 -1.90
CA ALA A 76 8.26 -13.56 -2.16
C ALA A 76 8.85 -14.23 -0.89
N VAL A 77 8.64 -13.62 0.27
CA VAL A 77 9.17 -14.09 1.56
C VAL A 77 8.09 -14.43 2.57
N GLU A 78 6.82 -14.32 2.20
CA GLU A 78 5.67 -14.46 3.09
C GLU A 78 5.67 -15.79 3.87
N GLY A 79 6.02 -16.89 3.23
CA GLY A 79 6.08 -18.22 3.87
C GLY A 79 7.18 -18.38 4.93
N THR A 80 8.11 -17.44 5.03
CA THR A 80 9.24 -17.46 5.98
C THR A 80 9.14 -16.38 7.06
N LEU A 81 8.12 -15.51 6.98
CA LEU A 81 7.96 -14.40 7.91
C LEU A 81 7.32 -14.84 9.24
N SER A 82 7.88 -14.33 10.33
CA SER A 82 7.24 -14.35 11.65
C SER A 82 6.69 -12.95 11.95
N TYR A 83 5.39 -12.87 12.25
CA TYR A 83 4.73 -11.61 12.50
C TYR A 83 4.78 -11.21 13.96
N THR A 84 4.87 -9.92 14.25
CA THR A 84 4.76 -9.42 15.62
C THR A 84 3.35 -9.63 16.18
N PRO A 85 3.19 -9.76 17.51
CA PRO A 85 1.87 -9.94 18.12
C PRO A 85 0.83 -8.89 17.70
N GLY A 86 1.25 -7.64 17.52
CA GLY A 86 0.37 -6.56 17.07
C GLY A 86 -0.14 -6.76 15.65
N GLU A 87 0.71 -7.27 14.76
CA GLU A 87 0.34 -7.54 13.37
C GLU A 87 -0.55 -8.78 13.25
N LEU A 88 -0.26 -9.83 14.03
CA LEU A 88 -1.14 -11.00 14.14
C LEU A 88 -2.52 -10.65 14.69
N ALA A 89 -2.58 -9.78 15.70
CA ALA A 89 -3.83 -9.30 16.26
C ALA A 89 -4.66 -8.52 15.23
N TRP A 90 -3.98 -7.78 14.36
CA TRP A 90 -4.65 -7.07 13.28
C TRP A 90 -5.16 -8.02 12.17
N GLN A 91 -4.33 -8.97 11.71
CA GLN A 91 -4.75 -9.97 10.74
C GLN A 91 -5.98 -10.75 11.22
N LYS A 92 -6.01 -11.13 12.50
CA LYS A 92 -7.19 -11.78 13.12
C LYS A 92 -8.42 -10.86 13.16
N LYS A 93 -8.22 -9.56 13.39
CA LYS A 93 -9.30 -8.58 13.49
C LYS A 93 -9.90 -8.20 12.14
N THR A 94 -9.12 -8.30 11.08
CA THR A 94 -9.51 -7.94 9.70
C THR A 94 -9.83 -9.17 8.82
N GLY A 95 -9.67 -10.39 9.35
CA GLY A 95 -10.04 -11.62 8.64
C GLY A 95 -9.16 -11.97 7.45
N GLY A 96 -7.88 -11.52 7.45
CA GLY A 96 -7.06 -11.55 6.25
C GLY A 96 -7.62 -10.59 5.21
N ILE A 97 -6.87 -10.18 4.22
CA ILE A 97 -7.32 -9.27 3.17
C ILE A 97 -8.69 -9.72 2.64
N GLN A 98 -9.76 -9.29 3.29
CA GLN A 98 -11.06 -9.26 2.64
C GLN A 98 -11.14 -7.91 1.96
N PRO A 99 -11.41 -7.86 0.67
CA PRO A 99 -11.83 -6.63 0.00
C PRO A 99 -13.24 -6.28 0.50
N ALA A 100 -13.32 -5.75 1.71
CA ALA A 100 -14.56 -5.21 2.24
C ALA A 100 -14.63 -3.71 1.99
N SER A 101 -14.14 -3.30 0.85
CA SER A 101 -14.54 -2.04 0.26
C SER A 101 -15.88 -2.27 -0.42
N ARG A 102 -16.89 -1.51 -0.04
CA ARG A 102 -18.18 -1.43 -0.74
C ARG A 102 -18.01 -1.01 -2.21
N TYR A 103 -16.80 -0.62 -2.59
CA TYR A 103 -16.46 -0.08 -3.88
C TYR A 103 -15.45 -0.99 -4.58
N GLU A 104 -15.67 -1.24 -5.87
CA GLU A 104 -14.79 -2.02 -6.74
C GLU A 104 -14.38 -1.18 -7.95
N VAL A 105 -13.21 -1.47 -8.52
CA VAL A 105 -12.77 -0.83 -9.76
C VAL A 105 -13.76 -1.14 -10.88
N GLY A 106 -14.17 -0.09 -11.59
CA GLY A 106 -15.20 -0.17 -12.63
C GLY A 106 -16.62 0.17 -12.16
N MET A 107 -16.88 0.18 -10.85
CA MET A 107 -18.19 0.59 -10.32
C MET A 107 -18.51 2.05 -10.63
N TRP A 108 -19.78 2.32 -10.86
CA TRP A 108 -20.29 3.67 -10.95
C TRP A 108 -20.70 4.17 -9.57
N VAL A 109 -20.28 5.38 -9.26
CA VAL A 109 -20.58 6.06 -8.00
C VAL A 109 -21.06 7.47 -8.25
N ARG A 110 -21.84 8.00 -7.31
CA ARG A 110 -22.33 9.37 -7.34
C ARG A 110 -21.85 10.11 -6.11
N HIS A 111 -21.33 11.31 -6.33
CA HIS A 111 -20.95 12.25 -5.27
C HIS A 111 -21.83 13.50 -5.35
N ASP A 112 -22.32 13.99 -4.21
CA ASP A 112 -23.27 15.13 -4.16
C ASP A 112 -22.75 16.38 -4.88
N LYS A 113 -21.44 16.64 -4.79
CA LYS A 113 -20.82 17.82 -5.39
C LYS A 113 -20.24 17.61 -6.79
N PHE A 114 -19.77 16.38 -7.11
CA PHE A 114 -19.00 16.12 -8.34
C PHE A 114 -19.80 15.28 -9.36
N GLY A 115 -21.01 14.89 -9.01
CA GLY A 115 -21.86 14.11 -9.90
C GLY A 115 -21.47 12.65 -10.01
N ARG A 116 -21.75 12.05 -11.17
CA ARG A 116 -21.50 10.64 -11.48
C ARG A 116 -20.04 10.43 -11.93
N GLY A 117 -19.43 9.37 -11.46
CA GLY A 117 -18.07 8.99 -11.86
C GLY A 117 -17.85 7.50 -11.77
N GLN A 118 -16.77 7.03 -12.38
CA GLN A 118 -16.38 5.62 -12.37
C GLN A 118 -15.15 5.43 -11.50
N VAL A 119 -15.17 4.44 -10.65
CA VAL A 119 -14.05 4.06 -9.78
C VAL A 119 -12.93 3.47 -10.63
N PHE A 120 -11.75 4.05 -10.59
CA PHE A 120 -10.55 3.54 -11.27
C PHE A 120 -9.52 2.95 -10.31
N SER A 121 -9.60 3.26 -9.02
CA SER A 121 -8.73 2.66 -8.00
C SER A 121 -9.45 2.57 -6.67
N VAL A 122 -9.14 1.55 -5.89
CA VAL A 122 -9.62 1.35 -4.52
C VAL A 122 -8.43 0.97 -3.67
N THR A 123 -8.22 1.68 -2.56
CA THR A 123 -7.11 1.47 -1.65
C THR A 123 -7.61 1.55 -0.21
N GLY A 124 -7.11 0.69 0.65
CA GLY A 124 -7.55 0.61 2.04
C GLY A 124 -8.78 -0.28 2.23
N ASP A 125 -9.23 -0.41 3.47
CA ASP A 125 -10.32 -1.29 3.88
C ASP A 125 -11.29 -0.61 4.84
N GLY A 126 -12.52 -1.06 4.83
CA GLY A 126 -13.57 -0.60 5.75
C GLY A 126 -13.76 0.93 5.74
N ALA A 127 -13.70 1.54 6.91
CA ALA A 127 -13.90 2.98 7.08
C ALA A 127 -12.75 3.86 6.55
N ASP A 128 -11.58 3.27 6.33
CA ASP A 128 -10.39 3.96 5.82
C ASP A 128 -10.14 3.69 4.32
N THR A 129 -11.19 3.29 3.60
CA THR A 129 -11.12 3.11 2.14
C THR A 129 -10.99 4.45 1.42
N VAL A 130 -10.06 4.49 0.48
CA VAL A 130 -9.82 5.60 -0.43
C VAL A 130 -10.13 5.14 -1.85
N VAL A 131 -10.99 5.85 -2.55
CA VAL A 131 -11.38 5.53 -3.93
C VAL A 131 -10.94 6.63 -4.88
N GLY A 132 -10.28 6.22 -5.96
CA GLY A 132 -10.02 7.09 -7.09
C GLY A 132 -11.21 7.05 -8.05
N VAL A 133 -11.80 8.21 -8.32
CA VAL A 133 -12.99 8.34 -9.17
C VAL A 133 -12.68 9.26 -10.33
N LEU A 134 -12.99 8.79 -11.53
CA LEU A 134 -13.03 9.60 -12.76
C LEU A 134 -14.47 10.08 -12.96
N PHE A 135 -14.70 11.36 -12.76
CA PHE A 135 -16.01 11.99 -12.94
C PHE A 135 -16.32 12.29 -14.42
N GLN A 136 -17.60 12.49 -14.72
CA GLN A 136 -18.06 12.77 -16.09
C GLN A 136 -17.53 14.09 -16.66
N ASP A 137 -17.12 15.03 -15.80
CA ASP A 137 -16.45 16.28 -16.18
C ASP A 137 -14.96 16.07 -16.59
N GLY A 138 -14.48 14.80 -16.61
CA GLY A 138 -13.11 14.44 -16.91
C GLY A 138 -12.14 14.60 -15.75
N THR A 139 -12.59 15.05 -14.59
CA THR A 139 -11.72 15.22 -13.42
C THR A 139 -11.47 13.90 -12.72
N ARG A 140 -10.22 13.67 -12.33
CA ARG A 140 -9.83 12.54 -11.45
C ARG A 140 -9.69 13.05 -10.03
N ARG A 141 -10.36 12.40 -9.09
CA ARG A 141 -10.26 12.73 -7.68
C ARG A 141 -10.07 11.48 -6.84
N THR A 142 -9.25 11.61 -5.83
CA THR A 142 -9.06 10.59 -4.80
C THR A 142 -9.89 11.01 -3.59
N LEU A 143 -10.83 10.17 -3.20
CA LEU A 143 -11.83 10.47 -2.17
C LEU A 143 -11.75 9.46 -1.04
N HIS A 144 -11.69 9.95 0.17
CA HIS A 144 -11.74 9.13 1.37
C HIS A 144 -13.20 8.82 1.70
N THR A 145 -13.61 7.55 1.69
CA THR A 145 -15.01 7.15 1.82
C THR A 145 -15.65 7.54 3.14
N ARG A 146 -14.85 7.70 4.19
CA ARG A 146 -15.30 8.19 5.49
C ARG A 146 -15.87 9.62 5.45
N TYR A 147 -15.35 10.46 4.55
CA TYR A 147 -15.72 11.87 4.47
C TYR A 147 -16.45 12.19 3.17
N ALA A 148 -16.22 11.42 2.12
CA ALA A 148 -16.91 11.57 0.86
C ALA A 148 -18.24 10.80 0.90
N LYS A 149 -19.34 11.50 0.75
CA LYS A 149 -20.67 10.90 0.61
C LYS A 149 -20.80 10.30 -0.79
N LEU A 150 -20.18 9.14 -0.97
CA LEU A 150 -20.29 8.36 -2.20
C LEU A 150 -21.43 7.36 -2.08
N THR A 151 -22.33 7.36 -3.04
CA THR A 151 -23.36 6.32 -3.21
C THR A 151 -23.03 5.47 -4.43
N VAL A 152 -23.21 4.16 -4.32
CA VAL A 152 -23.09 3.26 -5.47
C VAL A 152 -24.27 3.54 -6.40
N ASP A 153 -23.98 3.71 -7.69
CA ASP A 153 -24.97 3.97 -8.72
C ASP A 153 -25.17 2.67 -9.51
N ASP A 154 -26.14 1.84 -9.04
CA ASP A 154 -26.46 0.53 -9.62
C ASP A 154 -27.26 0.65 -10.94
N ALA A 155 -27.44 1.84 -11.47
CA ALA A 155 -28.11 2.03 -12.75
C ALA A 155 -27.16 1.65 -13.91
N ALA A 156 -27.24 0.38 -14.32
CA ALA A 156 -26.71 -0.12 -15.58
C ALA A 156 -27.62 0.29 -16.73
#